data_6f1cd85b4e5f53df3d1d43fe038dd4bd
#
_entry.id   6f1cd85b4e5f53df3d1d43fe038dd4bd
#
_cell.length_a   1.000
_cell.length_b   1.000
_cell.length_c   1.000
_cell.angle_alpha   90.00
_cell.angle_beta   90.00
_cell.angle_gamma   90.00
#
_symmetry.space_group_name_H-M   'P 1'
#
loop_
_entity.id
_entity.type
_entity.pdbx_description
1 polymer ?
#
loop_
_entity_poly.entity_id
_entity_poly.type
_entity_poly.pdbx_seq_one_letter_code
_entity_poly.pdbx_strand_id
1 'polypeptide(L)'
;MDNMSNIKNTTDLFLRKIQTVSIDGRGITGLSSGIEELDKITHGFQEGDLITVAGRPAIGKSSLALSMVKRIAIDHRMPVIYISPSMTGEKIVQRLLSIVCKIPLEHIVSGMLSVEEWENLERGSAALRDSPIYIFDTPGISIDKLEEQVHMFCKQNKAKAVFIDYLQLIQSKGNPNWTRNDEVTEVVCRLKSLAMTLNVPFFILSQTNRPEHKEATDSIYTPKLSDLRDSGTIEDVSDMVMFIHRPEYYQVYQDEYGNDLRDITELYIEKNLTGHRNRIRLKSNYDIASFESVQTQNLSFDSGQASPFGIF
;
A
#
# COMPACT_ATOMS: atom_id res chain seq x y z
N MET A 1 22.31 -16.89 -11.89
CA MET A 1 23.53 -16.89 -11.06
C MET A 1 23.05 -17.12 -9.65
N ASP A 2 23.39 -18.26 -9.08
CA ASP A 2 22.99 -18.62 -7.72
C ASP A 2 23.65 -17.63 -6.74
N ASN A 3 22.82 -16.83 -6.08
CA ASN A 3 23.25 -15.86 -5.07
C ASN A 3 23.54 -16.58 -3.75
N MET A 4 24.60 -17.36 -3.71
CA MET A 4 25.09 -17.91 -2.45
C MET A 4 25.90 -16.82 -1.73
N SER A 5 25.30 -16.18 -0.73
CA SER A 5 25.98 -15.16 0.08
C SER A 5 26.63 -15.82 1.31
N ASN A 6 27.85 -15.37 1.63
CA ASN A 6 28.53 -15.82 2.85
C ASN A 6 27.91 -15.08 4.05
N ILE A 7 27.53 -15.85 5.09
CA ILE A 7 26.89 -15.31 6.32
C ILE A 7 27.70 -14.18 6.94
N LYS A 8 29.03 -14.23 6.92
CA LYS A 8 29.90 -13.18 7.43
C LYS A 8 29.64 -11.84 6.72
N ASN A 9 29.65 -11.84 5.37
CA ASN A 9 29.42 -10.63 4.58
C ASN A 9 28.01 -10.07 4.83
N THR A 10 27.00 -10.95 4.90
CA THR A 10 25.62 -10.57 5.18
C THR A 10 25.50 -9.94 6.58
N THR A 11 26.17 -10.53 7.58
CA THR A 11 26.20 -9.99 8.95
C THR A 11 26.85 -8.61 8.98
N ASP A 12 28.00 -8.43 8.32
CA ASP A 12 28.70 -7.14 8.30
C ASP A 12 27.86 -6.03 7.64
N LEU A 13 27.17 -6.35 6.54
CA LEU A 13 26.24 -5.42 5.88
C LEU A 13 25.07 -5.06 6.78
N PHE A 14 24.48 -6.04 7.46
CA PHE A 14 23.35 -5.82 8.36
C PHE A 14 23.73 -4.97 9.57
N LEU A 15 24.89 -5.23 10.18
CA LEU A 15 25.40 -4.42 11.29
C LEU A 15 25.64 -2.95 10.89
N ARG A 16 26.16 -2.68 9.71
CA ARG A 16 26.28 -1.31 9.17
C ARG A 16 24.91 -0.64 9.00
N LYS A 17 23.92 -1.39 8.50
CA LYS A 17 22.54 -0.88 8.38
C LYS A 17 21.98 -0.47 9.74
N ILE A 18 22.12 -1.33 10.77
CA ILE A 18 21.69 -1.01 12.14
C ILE A 18 22.38 0.22 12.69
N GLN A 19 23.70 0.34 12.50
CA GLN A 19 24.46 1.50 12.95
C GLN A 19 23.93 2.80 12.32
N THR A 20 23.67 2.79 11.01
CA THR A 20 23.12 3.96 10.30
C THR A 20 21.76 4.37 10.85
N VAL A 21 20.85 3.40 11.06
CA VAL A 21 19.50 3.64 11.61
C VAL A 21 19.57 4.14 13.06
N SER A 22 20.50 3.59 13.85
CA SER A 22 20.69 4.03 15.25
C SER A 22 21.15 5.49 15.32
N ILE A 23 21.98 5.94 14.38
CA ILE A 23 22.44 7.34 14.30
C ILE A 23 21.29 8.26 13.85
N ASP A 24 20.47 7.81 12.90
CA ASP A 24 19.32 8.60 12.40
C ASP A 24 18.21 8.77 13.47
N GLY A 25 18.11 7.85 14.42
CA GLY A 25 17.21 7.92 15.58
C GLY A 25 15.73 7.76 15.30
N ARG A 26 15.31 7.64 14.01
CA ARG A 26 13.90 7.48 13.62
C ARG A 26 13.40 6.03 13.73
N GLY A 27 14.29 5.07 13.85
CA GLY A 27 13.97 3.65 13.93
C GLY A 27 13.41 3.05 12.64
N ILE A 28 13.56 3.73 11.48
CA ILE A 28 13.08 3.30 10.18
C ILE A 28 14.23 2.65 9.43
N THR A 29 14.15 1.33 9.22
CA THR A 29 15.18 0.54 8.53
C THR A 29 14.89 0.35 7.05
N GLY A 30 13.61 0.47 6.66
CA GLY A 30 13.11 0.30 5.30
C GLY A 30 12.68 1.60 4.64
N LEU A 31 11.89 1.48 3.57
CA LEU A 31 11.27 2.59 2.87
C LEU A 31 10.12 3.14 3.71
N SER A 32 10.16 4.43 4.06
CA SER A 32 9.07 5.09 4.80
C SER A 32 7.80 5.16 3.94
N SER A 33 6.65 4.86 4.55
CA SER A 33 5.33 5.10 3.96
C SER A 33 4.98 6.60 3.91
N GLY A 34 5.65 7.38 4.76
CA GLY A 34 5.30 8.75 5.08
C GLY A 34 4.06 8.89 5.97
N ILE A 35 3.53 7.80 6.51
CA ILE A 35 2.49 7.75 7.53
C ILE A 35 3.18 7.34 8.83
N GLU A 36 3.33 8.28 9.77
CA GLU A 36 4.19 8.13 10.94
C GLU A 36 3.82 6.90 11.79
N GLU A 37 2.52 6.68 12.03
CA GLU A 37 2.04 5.54 12.82
C GLU A 37 2.31 4.21 12.11
N LEU A 38 2.20 4.17 10.78
CA LEU A 38 2.51 2.99 10.01
C LEU A 38 4.01 2.71 10.04
N ASP A 39 4.83 3.73 9.88
CA ASP A 39 6.28 3.60 9.90
C ASP A 39 6.80 3.16 11.29
N LYS A 40 6.19 3.60 12.39
CA LYS A 40 6.50 3.12 13.76
C LYS A 40 6.25 1.63 13.94
N ILE A 41 5.22 1.09 13.30
CA ILE A 41 4.84 -0.32 13.43
C ILE A 41 5.66 -1.21 12.48
N THR A 42 5.91 -0.72 11.26
CA THR A 42 6.58 -1.51 10.21
C THR A 42 8.08 -1.32 10.20
N HIS A 43 8.60 -0.30 10.84
CA HIS A 43 9.97 0.20 10.69
C HIS A 43 10.32 0.53 9.24
N GLY A 44 9.31 0.89 8.43
CA GLY A 44 9.39 1.04 6.98
C GLY A 44 9.36 -0.29 6.25
N PHE A 45 9.08 -0.24 4.95
CA PHE A 45 8.97 -1.43 4.09
C PHE A 45 10.36 -1.90 3.64
N GLN A 46 10.66 -3.17 3.87
CA GLN A 46 12.00 -3.69 3.61
C GLN A 46 12.19 -4.03 2.13
N GLU A 47 13.44 -4.01 1.71
CA GLU A 47 13.84 -4.44 0.35
C GLU A 47 13.48 -5.91 0.12
N GLY A 48 12.78 -6.18 -0.98
CA GLY A 48 12.33 -7.53 -1.34
C GLY A 48 11.00 -7.96 -0.70
N ASP A 49 10.36 -7.11 0.10
CA ASP A 49 9.05 -7.40 0.67
C ASP A 49 7.94 -7.34 -0.38
N LEU A 50 6.95 -8.23 -0.23
CA LEU A 50 5.66 -8.17 -0.90
C LEU A 50 4.59 -7.73 0.11
N ILE A 51 4.03 -6.56 -0.10
CA ILE A 51 3.04 -5.94 0.78
C ILE A 51 1.67 -5.97 0.09
N THR A 52 0.72 -6.66 0.69
CA THR A 52 -0.67 -6.68 0.19
C THR A 52 -1.51 -5.64 0.90
N VAL A 53 -2.14 -4.75 0.13
CA VAL A 53 -3.15 -3.79 0.60
C VAL A 53 -4.52 -4.26 0.10
N ALA A 54 -5.31 -4.83 0.99
CA ALA A 54 -6.58 -5.44 0.66
C ALA A 54 -7.78 -4.61 1.12
N GLY A 55 -8.93 -4.80 0.47
CA GLY A 55 -10.18 -4.17 0.88
C GLY A 55 -11.25 -4.21 -0.20
N ARG A 56 -12.46 -3.81 0.15
CA ARG A 56 -13.63 -3.78 -0.73
C ARG A 56 -13.44 -2.84 -1.92
N PRO A 57 -14.16 -3.06 -3.04
CA PRO A 57 -14.23 -2.07 -4.11
C PRO A 57 -14.63 -0.69 -3.56
N ALA A 58 -14.03 0.37 -4.11
CA ALA A 58 -14.29 1.77 -3.74
C ALA A 58 -14.00 2.17 -2.28
N ILE A 59 -13.35 1.33 -1.47
CA ILE A 59 -13.00 1.62 -0.07
C ILE A 59 -11.85 2.63 0.08
N GLY A 60 -11.06 2.87 -0.99
CA GLY A 60 -9.95 3.82 -0.96
C GLY A 60 -8.55 3.21 -1.15
N LYS A 61 -8.42 1.94 -1.58
CA LYS A 61 -7.11 1.29 -1.80
C LYS A 61 -6.18 2.10 -2.70
N SER A 62 -6.65 2.46 -3.90
CA SER A 62 -5.88 3.25 -4.87
C SER A 62 -5.50 4.62 -4.33
N SER A 63 -6.40 5.26 -3.56
CA SER A 63 -6.15 6.55 -2.93
C SER A 63 -5.06 6.46 -1.87
N LEU A 64 -5.06 5.41 -1.04
CA LEU A 64 -3.99 5.15 -0.07
C LEU A 64 -2.65 4.92 -0.78
N ALA A 65 -2.64 4.07 -1.82
CA ALA A 65 -1.43 3.81 -2.61
C ALA A 65 -0.88 5.10 -3.24
N LEU A 66 -1.72 5.93 -3.86
CA LEU A 66 -1.30 7.19 -4.46
C LEU A 66 -0.84 8.21 -3.42
N SER A 67 -1.43 8.22 -2.21
CA SER A 67 -0.93 9.04 -1.10
C SER A 67 0.49 8.61 -0.67
N MET A 68 0.77 7.31 -0.62
CA MET A 68 2.12 6.80 -0.36
C MET A 68 3.08 7.13 -1.52
N VAL A 69 2.65 6.94 -2.78
CA VAL A 69 3.43 7.32 -3.98
C VAL A 69 3.80 8.81 -3.94
N LYS A 70 2.86 9.70 -3.61
CA LYS A 70 3.13 11.13 -3.45
C LYS A 70 4.21 11.38 -2.42
N ARG A 71 4.15 10.75 -1.26
CA ARG A 71 5.15 10.93 -0.20
C ARG A 71 6.51 10.39 -0.60
N ILE A 72 6.57 9.18 -1.18
CA ILE A 72 7.83 8.57 -1.62
C ILE A 72 8.46 9.34 -2.77
N ALA A 73 7.70 9.63 -3.83
CA ALA A 73 8.26 10.16 -5.06
C ALA A 73 8.34 11.69 -5.10
N ILE A 74 7.38 12.41 -4.50
CA ILE A 74 7.37 13.87 -4.54
C ILE A 74 8.10 14.45 -3.32
N ASP A 75 7.76 13.99 -2.10
CA ASP A 75 8.32 14.55 -0.88
C ASP A 75 9.78 14.07 -0.66
N HIS A 76 10.06 12.79 -0.94
CA HIS A 76 11.38 12.19 -0.74
C HIS A 76 12.21 12.02 -2.01
N ARG A 77 11.67 12.39 -3.19
CA ARG A 77 12.36 12.31 -4.49
C ARG A 77 12.88 10.90 -4.84
N MET A 78 12.22 9.87 -4.37
CA MET A 78 12.58 8.48 -4.63
C MET A 78 11.80 7.92 -5.83
N PRO A 79 12.46 7.26 -6.81
CA PRO A 79 11.78 6.72 -7.98
C PRO A 79 10.77 5.62 -7.63
N VAL A 80 9.56 5.74 -8.19
CA VAL A 80 8.44 4.80 -7.98
C VAL A 80 7.87 4.36 -9.31
N ILE A 81 7.55 3.07 -9.42
CA ILE A 81 6.79 2.50 -10.53
C ILE A 81 5.36 2.27 -10.06
N TYR A 82 4.38 2.77 -10.82
CA TYR A 82 2.95 2.52 -10.59
C TYR A 82 2.33 1.81 -11.78
N ILE A 83 1.91 0.57 -11.59
CA ILE A 83 1.33 -0.30 -12.61
C ILE A 83 -0.17 -0.34 -12.38
N SER A 84 -0.94 0.13 -13.36
CA SER A 84 -2.39 0.20 -13.29
C SER A 84 -3.06 -0.37 -14.52
N PRO A 85 -3.39 -1.66 -14.53
CA PRO A 85 -4.25 -2.21 -15.59
C PRO A 85 -5.71 -1.77 -15.48
N SER A 86 -6.09 -1.05 -14.44
CA SER A 86 -7.48 -0.65 -14.13
C SER A 86 -7.81 0.81 -14.46
N MET A 87 -6.78 1.68 -14.48
CA MET A 87 -6.95 3.13 -14.70
C MET A 87 -5.91 3.62 -15.71
N THR A 88 -6.30 4.58 -16.54
CA THR A 88 -5.39 5.27 -17.45
C THR A 88 -4.43 6.19 -16.69
N GLY A 89 -3.27 6.47 -17.26
CA GLY A 89 -2.28 7.40 -16.71
C GLY A 89 -2.87 8.79 -16.43
N GLU A 90 -3.79 9.27 -17.27
CA GLU A 90 -4.51 10.51 -17.06
C GLU A 90 -5.31 10.51 -15.76
N LYS A 91 -6.08 9.45 -15.48
CA LYS A 91 -6.84 9.32 -14.22
C LYS A 91 -5.93 9.24 -12.99
N ILE A 92 -4.76 8.63 -13.13
CA ILE A 92 -3.76 8.58 -12.05
C ILE A 92 -3.22 9.98 -11.80
N VAL A 93 -2.86 10.74 -12.85
CA VAL A 93 -2.38 12.11 -12.76
C VAL A 93 -3.45 13.03 -12.15
N GLN A 94 -4.73 12.93 -12.55
CA GLN A 94 -5.83 13.70 -11.97
C GLN A 94 -5.92 13.48 -10.45
N ARG A 95 -5.81 12.22 -9.98
CA ARG A 95 -5.81 11.89 -8.54
C ARG A 95 -4.58 12.41 -7.83
N LEU A 96 -3.40 12.28 -8.43
CA LEU A 96 -2.16 12.82 -7.86
C LEU A 96 -2.21 14.34 -7.75
N LEU A 97 -2.74 15.05 -8.77
CA LEU A 97 -2.95 16.50 -8.73
C LEU A 97 -3.91 16.88 -7.60
N SER A 98 -5.02 16.13 -7.43
CA SER A 98 -5.96 16.36 -6.32
C SER A 98 -5.25 16.26 -4.96
N ILE A 99 -4.43 15.22 -4.74
CA ILE A 99 -3.68 15.03 -3.50
C ILE A 99 -2.62 16.11 -3.30
N VAL A 100 -1.87 16.45 -4.35
CA VAL A 100 -0.73 17.39 -4.27
C VAL A 100 -1.18 18.84 -4.09
N CYS A 101 -2.20 19.23 -4.86
CA CYS A 101 -2.71 20.59 -4.87
C CYS A 101 -3.77 20.85 -3.81
N LYS A 102 -4.27 19.77 -3.15
CA LYS A 102 -5.39 19.81 -2.19
C LYS A 102 -6.67 20.39 -2.81
N ILE A 103 -6.94 20.02 -4.07
CA ILE A 103 -8.13 20.43 -4.83
C ILE A 103 -9.07 19.23 -4.94
N PRO A 104 -10.38 19.37 -4.69
CA PRO A 104 -11.33 18.29 -4.90
C PRO A 104 -11.20 17.67 -6.30
N LEU A 105 -11.21 16.34 -6.36
CA LEU A 105 -11.05 15.62 -7.63
C LEU A 105 -12.12 16.01 -8.65
N GLU A 106 -13.35 16.28 -8.18
CA GLU A 106 -14.46 16.73 -9.02
C GLU A 106 -14.14 18.05 -9.74
N HIS A 107 -13.50 19.01 -9.06
CA HIS A 107 -13.11 20.29 -9.66
C HIS A 107 -12.04 20.10 -10.73
N ILE A 108 -11.07 19.21 -10.51
CA ILE A 108 -10.04 18.90 -11.50
C ILE A 108 -10.65 18.20 -12.73
N VAL A 109 -11.57 17.25 -12.52
CA VAL A 109 -12.20 16.50 -13.63
C VAL A 109 -13.16 17.36 -14.43
N SER A 110 -13.92 18.25 -13.77
CA SER A 110 -14.85 19.16 -14.45
C SER A 110 -14.18 20.40 -15.06
N GLY A 111 -12.95 20.71 -14.63
CA GLY A 111 -12.27 21.96 -14.99
C GLY A 111 -12.86 23.21 -14.34
N MET A 112 -13.79 23.05 -13.40
CA MET A 112 -14.42 24.16 -12.66
C MET A 112 -13.57 24.52 -11.45
N LEU A 113 -12.51 25.29 -11.69
CA LEU A 113 -11.54 25.69 -10.69
C LEU A 113 -11.73 27.17 -10.33
N SER A 114 -11.64 27.49 -9.05
CA SER A 114 -11.52 28.88 -8.56
C SER A 114 -10.13 29.45 -8.91
N VAL A 115 -9.97 30.76 -8.77
CA VAL A 115 -8.67 31.43 -9.00
C VAL A 115 -7.60 30.89 -8.09
N GLU A 116 -7.91 30.65 -6.81
CA GLU A 116 -6.98 30.10 -5.83
C GLU A 116 -6.60 28.64 -6.18
N GLU A 117 -7.57 27.84 -6.63
CA GLU A 117 -7.30 26.46 -7.06
C GLU A 117 -6.42 26.41 -8.31
N TRP A 118 -6.58 27.36 -9.23
CA TRP A 118 -5.69 27.49 -10.39
C TRP A 118 -4.24 27.77 -9.97
N GLU A 119 -4.02 28.70 -9.04
CA GLU A 119 -2.69 28.99 -8.50
C GLU A 119 -2.07 27.77 -7.79
N ASN A 120 -2.89 27.03 -7.03
CA ASN A 120 -2.47 25.78 -6.38
C ASN A 120 -2.13 24.72 -7.41
N LEU A 121 -2.92 24.60 -8.49
CA LEU A 121 -2.69 23.66 -9.58
C LEU A 121 -1.37 23.93 -10.32
N GLU A 122 -1.07 25.19 -10.63
CA GLU A 122 0.19 25.58 -11.28
C GLU A 122 1.40 25.18 -10.43
N ARG A 123 1.39 25.51 -9.14
CA ARG A 123 2.47 25.15 -8.20
C ARG A 123 2.63 23.63 -8.05
N GLY A 124 1.53 22.93 -7.80
CA GLY A 124 1.55 21.48 -7.58
C GLY A 124 1.88 20.69 -8.85
N SER A 125 1.44 21.17 -10.03
CA SER A 125 1.75 20.51 -11.30
C SER A 125 3.24 20.54 -11.64
N ALA A 126 3.96 21.59 -11.24
CA ALA A 126 5.42 21.63 -11.39
C ALA A 126 6.10 20.55 -10.56
N ALA A 127 5.72 20.41 -9.27
CA ALA A 127 6.27 19.39 -8.40
C ALA A 127 5.98 17.96 -8.90
N LEU A 128 4.78 17.75 -9.46
CA LEU A 128 4.42 16.45 -10.03
C LEU A 128 5.21 16.13 -11.31
N ARG A 129 5.38 17.13 -12.23
CA ARG A 129 6.16 16.94 -13.45
C ARG A 129 7.62 16.58 -13.20
N ASP A 130 8.22 17.14 -12.15
CA ASP A 130 9.60 16.90 -11.77
C ASP A 130 9.78 15.65 -10.90
N SER A 131 8.69 14.93 -10.59
CA SER A 131 8.73 13.75 -9.74
C SER A 131 9.14 12.50 -10.51
N PRO A 132 9.90 11.60 -9.89
CA PRO A 132 10.33 10.35 -10.53
C PRO A 132 9.26 9.26 -10.41
N ILE A 133 8.03 9.55 -10.89
CA ILE A 133 6.91 8.60 -10.96
C ILE A 133 6.82 8.05 -12.38
N TYR A 134 6.85 6.73 -12.51
CA TYR A 134 6.72 6.02 -13.78
C TYR A 134 5.43 5.22 -13.79
N ILE A 135 4.54 5.51 -14.74
CA ILE A 135 3.21 4.90 -14.83
C ILE A 135 3.17 3.93 -16.00
N PHE A 136 2.68 2.70 -15.72
CA PHE A 136 2.33 1.70 -16.71
C PHE A 136 0.84 1.41 -16.63
N ASP A 137 0.07 1.93 -17.56
CA ASP A 137 -1.40 1.82 -17.61
C ASP A 137 -1.89 0.85 -18.69
N THR A 138 -1.19 -0.28 -18.85
CA THR A 138 -1.49 -1.28 -19.87
C THR A 138 -2.61 -2.21 -19.43
N PRO A 139 -3.84 -2.13 -20.04
CA PRO A 139 -4.92 -3.06 -19.72
C PRO A 139 -4.54 -4.49 -20.09
N GLY A 140 -4.93 -5.46 -19.24
CA GLY A 140 -4.70 -6.87 -19.52
C GLY A 140 -3.22 -7.27 -19.63
N ILE A 141 -2.34 -6.56 -18.92
CA ILE A 141 -0.90 -6.88 -18.91
C ILE A 141 -0.68 -8.32 -18.42
N SER A 142 0.12 -9.11 -19.16
CA SER A 142 0.54 -10.41 -18.68
C SER A 142 1.68 -10.28 -17.68
N ILE A 143 1.79 -11.26 -16.77
CA ILE A 143 2.87 -11.29 -15.78
C ILE A 143 4.25 -11.30 -16.45
N ASP A 144 4.42 -12.00 -17.57
CA ASP A 144 5.69 -12.03 -18.33
C ASP A 144 6.11 -10.63 -18.77
N LYS A 145 5.18 -9.88 -19.38
CA LYS A 145 5.45 -8.51 -19.84
C LYS A 145 5.69 -7.54 -18.68
N LEU A 146 4.94 -7.73 -17.58
CA LEU A 146 5.12 -6.94 -16.38
C LEU A 146 6.53 -7.12 -15.79
N GLU A 147 6.99 -8.37 -15.65
CA GLU A 147 8.33 -8.68 -15.14
C GLU A 147 9.42 -8.06 -16.01
N GLU A 148 9.32 -8.21 -17.34
CA GLU A 148 10.27 -7.65 -18.29
C GLU A 148 10.38 -6.11 -18.12
N GLN A 149 9.23 -5.43 -18.10
CA GLN A 149 9.18 -3.98 -17.97
C GLN A 149 9.74 -3.51 -16.62
N VAL A 150 9.27 -4.09 -15.51
CA VAL A 150 9.72 -3.72 -14.17
C VAL A 150 11.21 -3.96 -13.99
N HIS A 151 11.71 -5.12 -14.45
CA HIS A 151 13.12 -5.45 -14.37
C HIS A 151 14.00 -4.44 -15.15
N MET A 152 13.60 -4.08 -16.36
CA MET A 152 14.30 -3.08 -17.17
C MET A 152 14.30 -1.71 -16.47
N PHE A 153 13.14 -1.26 -15.99
CA PHE A 153 13.02 0.04 -15.35
C PHE A 153 13.74 0.14 -14.00
N CYS A 154 13.66 -0.88 -13.17
CA CYS A 154 14.38 -0.90 -11.89
C CYS A 154 15.89 -0.81 -12.09
N LYS A 155 16.44 -1.47 -13.13
CA LYS A 155 17.86 -1.37 -13.45
C LYS A 155 18.27 0.03 -13.93
N GLN A 156 17.44 0.65 -14.76
CA GLN A 156 17.74 1.96 -15.34
C GLN A 156 17.52 3.11 -14.36
N ASN A 157 16.43 3.09 -13.62
CA ASN A 157 15.96 4.22 -12.81
C ASN A 157 16.11 4.01 -11.30
N LYS A 158 16.65 2.87 -10.86
CA LYS A 158 16.85 2.52 -9.44
C LYS A 158 15.58 2.71 -8.61
N ALA A 159 14.45 2.19 -9.13
CA ALA A 159 13.16 2.28 -8.43
C ALA A 159 13.26 1.82 -6.98
N LYS A 160 12.57 2.53 -6.09
CA LYS A 160 12.55 2.26 -4.63
C LYS A 160 11.25 1.63 -4.16
N ALA A 161 10.21 1.65 -4.99
CA ALA A 161 8.95 0.96 -4.76
C ALA A 161 8.26 0.64 -6.08
N VAL A 162 7.49 -0.45 -6.08
CA VAL A 162 6.60 -0.84 -7.18
C VAL A 162 5.20 -1.00 -6.62
N PHE A 163 4.22 -0.30 -7.20
CA PHE A 163 2.80 -0.41 -6.86
C PHE A 163 2.04 -1.06 -8.00
N ILE A 164 1.12 -1.98 -7.69
CA ILE A 164 0.31 -2.72 -8.66
C ILE A 164 -1.17 -2.58 -8.28
N ASP A 165 -1.96 -1.87 -9.10
CA ASP A 165 -3.36 -1.52 -8.85
C ASP A 165 -4.27 -2.04 -9.98
N TYR A 166 -4.83 -3.23 -9.86
CA TYR A 166 -4.81 -4.20 -8.78
C TYR A 166 -4.49 -5.62 -9.30
N LEU A 167 -4.06 -6.48 -8.41
CA LEU A 167 -3.55 -7.82 -8.66
C LEU A 167 -4.41 -8.66 -9.62
N GLN A 168 -5.72 -8.68 -9.38
CA GLN A 168 -6.66 -9.54 -10.12
C GLN A 168 -6.82 -9.17 -11.61
N LEU A 169 -6.23 -8.09 -12.10
CA LEU A 169 -6.23 -7.74 -13.53
C LEU A 169 -4.96 -8.18 -14.28
N ILE A 170 -3.97 -8.70 -13.57
CA ILE A 170 -2.79 -9.27 -14.18
C ILE A 170 -3.15 -10.64 -14.75
N GLN A 171 -2.75 -10.88 -16.00
CA GLN A 171 -3.02 -12.13 -16.69
C GLN A 171 -1.85 -13.09 -16.55
N SER A 172 -2.16 -14.37 -16.30
CA SER A 172 -1.23 -15.47 -16.45
C SER A 172 -1.52 -16.19 -17.77
N LYS A 173 -0.47 -16.65 -18.44
CA LYS A 173 -0.62 -17.52 -19.61
C LYS A 173 -0.76 -18.99 -19.24
N GLY A 174 -0.86 -19.30 -17.95
CA GLY A 174 -0.88 -20.62 -17.34
C GLY A 174 -1.46 -21.78 -18.12
N ASN A 175 -1.65 -22.90 -17.47
CA ASN A 175 -2.24 -24.09 -18.07
C ASN A 175 -3.74 -23.84 -18.36
N PRO A 176 -4.29 -24.26 -19.53
CA PRO A 176 -5.72 -24.14 -19.84
C PRO A 176 -6.68 -24.75 -18.81
N ASN A 177 -6.17 -25.65 -17.96
CA ASN A 177 -6.94 -26.29 -16.90
C ASN A 177 -6.86 -25.56 -15.55
N TRP A 178 -6.15 -24.43 -15.47
CA TRP A 178 -6.02 -23.67 -14.24
C TRP A 178 -7.31 -23.00 -13.86
N THR A 179 -7.59 -23.01 -12.58
CA THR A 179 -8.63 -22.20 -11.97
C THR A 179 -8.12 -20.75 -11.83
N ARG A 180 -9.03 -19.82 -11.56
CA ARG A 180 -8.66 -18.44 -11.28
C ARG A 180 -7.70 -18.32 -10.09
N ASN A 181 -7.86 -19.18 -9.09
CA ASN A 181 -7.00 -19.23 -7.93
C ASN A 181 -5.56 -19.64 -8.30
N ASP A 182 -5.40 -20.61 -9.22
CA ASP A 182 -4.08 -21.04 -9.69
C ASP A 182 -3.37 -19.91 -10.44
N GLU A 183 -4.10 -19.15 -11.29
CA GLU A 183 -3.54 -17.99 -11.99
C GLU A 183 -3.06 -16.90 -11.00
N VAL A 184 -3.87 -16.57 -9.99
CA VAL A 184 -3.50 -15.58 -8.96
C VAL A 184 -2.29 -16.07 -8.17
N THR A 185 -2.26 -17.36 -7.84
CA THR A 185 -1.13 -18.01 -7.16
C THR A 185 0.17 -17.84 -7.94
N GLU A 186 0.18 -18.12 -9.25
CA GLU A 186 1.35 -17.94 -10.10
C GLU A 186 1.81 -16.48 -10.09
N VAL A 187 0.87 -15.54 -10.32
CA VAL A 187 1.19 -14.11 -10.36
C VAL A 187 1.83 -13.64 -9.06
N VAL A 188 1.24 -14.00 -7.91
CA VAL A 188 1.76 -13.56 -6.60
C VAL A 188 3.15 -14.14 -6.30
N CYS A 189 3.36 -15.42 -6.57
CA CYS A 189 4.67 -16.06 -6.38
C CYS A 189 5.75 -15.42 -7.26
N ARG A 190 5.42 -15.10 -8.51
CA ARG A 190 6.34 -14.43 -9.44
C ARG A 190 6.63 -13.00 -8.99
N LEU A 191 5.63 -12.24 -8.54
CA LEU A 191 5.83 -10.89 -8.01
C LEU A 191 6.72 -10.89 -6.75
N LYS A 192 6.56 -11.86 -5.86
CA LYS A 192 7.46 -12.02 -4.70
C LYS A 192 8.89 -12.32 -5.13
N SER A 193 9.07 -13.24 -6.07
CA SER A 193 10.39 -13.57 -6.62
C SER A 193 11.05 -12.36 -7.27
N LEU A 194 10.27 -11.56 -7.99
CA LEU A 194 10.76 -10.34 -8.63
C LEU A 194 11.16 -9.28 -7.60
N ALA A 195 10.34 -9.06 -6.56
CA ALA A 195 10.66 -8.15 -5.45
C ALA A 195 11.99 -8.51 -4.78
N MET A 196 12.20 -9.80 -4.46
CA MET A 196 13.45 -10.29 -3.88
C MET A 196 14.65 -10.15 -4.84
N THR A 197 14.46 -10.44 -6.13
CA THR A 197 15.52 -10.33 -7.14
C THR A 197 15.98 -8.89 -7.35
N LEU A 198 15.04 -7.95 -7.29
CA LEU A 198 15.31 -6.52 -7.50
C LEU A 198 15.67 -5.78 -6.21
N ASN A 199 15.49 -6.40 -5.03
CA ASN A 199 15.63 -5.77 -3.72
C ASN A 199 14.78 -4.50 -3.59
N VAL A 200 13.51 -4.58 -4.00
CA VAL A 200 12.57 -3.45 -3.96
C VAL A 200 11.26 -3.92 -3.33
N PRO A 201 10.65 -3.18 -2.41
CA PRO A 201 9.33 -3.49 -1.89
C PRO A 201 8.26 -3.34 -2.97
N PHE A 202 7.40 -4.36 -3.09
CA PHE A 202 6.25 -4.40 -3.99
C PHE A 202 4.96 -4.29 -3.19
N PHE A 203 4.11 -3.35 -3.60
CA PHE A 203 2.78 -3.15 -3.04
C PHE A 203 1.75 -3.67 -4.04
N ILE A 204 1.01 -4.70 -3.67
CA ILE A 204 -0.08 -5.23 -4.47
C ILE A 204 -1.43 -4.86 -3.84
N LEU A 205 -2.28 -4.21 -4.61
CA LEU A 205 -3.64 -3.94 -4.19
C LEU A 205 -4.51 -5.15 -4.53
N SER A 206 -5.30 -5.62 -3.57
CA SER A 206 -6.15 -6.79 -3.73
C SER A 206 -7.59 -6.49 -3.33
N GLN A 207 -8.55 -7.10 -4.03
CA GLN A 207 -9.94 -7.05 -3.63
C GLN A 207 -10.26 -8.15 -2.62
N THR A 208 -11.11 -7.83 -1.65
CA THR A 208 -11.66 -8.82 -0.72
C THR A 208 -12.98 -9.37 -1.21
N ASN A 209 -13.31 -10.60 -0.78
CA ASN A 209 -14.62 -11.20 -0.94
C ASN A 209 -15.71 -10.40 -0.20
N ARG A 210 -16.96 -10.63 -0.57
CA ARG A 210 -18.07 -10.16 0.26
C ARG A 210 -18.13 -11.03 1.51
N PRO A 211 -18.26 -10.45 2.72
CA PRO A 211 -18.53 -11.27 3.91
C PRO A 211 -19.77 -12.13 3.64
N GLU A 212 -19.64 -13.43 3.84
CA GLU A 212 -20.75 -14.37 3.62
C GLU A 212 -21.87 -14.21 4.67
N HIS A 213 -21.55 -13.65 5.82
CA HIS A 213 -22.51 -13.49 6.92
C HIS A 213 -22.99 -12.04 7.03
N LYS A 214 -24.22 -11.84 6.55
CA LYS A 214 -25.09 -10.74 6.96
C LYS A 214 -25.71 -11.09 8.32
N GLU A 215 -24.97 -11.25 9.36
CA GLU A 215 -25.54 -11.11 10.68
C GLU A 215 -25.53 -9.61 11.00
N ALA A 216 -26.69 -9.00 10.76
CA ALA A 216 -26.97 -7.58 11.00
C ALA A 216 -26.92 -7.18 12.50
N THR A 217 -26.26 -7.97 13.32
CA THR A 217 -26.13 -7.77 14.77
C THR A 217 -24.69 -7.52 15.20
N ASP A 218 -23.66 -7.82 14.38
CA ASP A 218 -22.28 -7.45 14.71
C ASP A 218 -21.96 -6.06 14.15
N SER A 219 -22.09 -5.09 15.00
CA SER A 219 -22.04 -3.66 14.72
C SER A 219 -20.69 -3.16 14.13
N ILE A 220 -19.65 -3.98 14.07
CA ILE A 220 -18.35 -3.59 13.51
C ILE A 220 -17.70 -4.79 12.82
N TYR A 221 -17.86 -4.87 11.49
CA TYR A 221 -17.11 -5.84 10.70
C TYR A 221 -15.61 -5.49 10.72
N THR A 222 -14.81 -6.41 11.25
CA THR A 222 -13.34 -6.30 11.21
C THR A 222 -12.80 -7.21 10.10
N PRO A 223 -12.06 -6.68 9.11
CA PRO A 223 -11.44 -7.50 8.07
C PRO A 223 -10.49 -8.56 8.63
N LYS A 224 -10.49 -9.76 8.03
CA LYS A 224 -9.62 -10.88 8.41
C LYS A 224 -8.88 -11.42 7.19
N LEU A 225 -7.81 -12.17 7.42
CA LEU A 225 -7.02 -12.81 6.35
C LEU A 225 -7.90 -13.72 5.47
N SER A 226 -8.90 -14.41 6.04
CA SER A 226 -9.87 -15.22 5.30
C SER A 226 -10.73 -14.45 4.30
N ASP A 227 -10.78 -13.13 4.38
CA ASP A 227 -11.56 -12.28 3.46
C ASP A 227 -10.79 -11.97 2.16
N LEU A 228 -9.53 -12.31 2.09
CA LEU A 228 -8.77 -12.16 0.85
C LEU A 228 -9.42 -13.02 -0.24
N ARG A 229 -9.63 -12.47 -1.41
CA ARG A 229 -10.23 -13.15 -2.55
C ARG A 229 -9.18 -14.01 -3.27
N ASP A 230 -9.55 -15.24 -3.62
CA ASP A 230 -8.74 -16.19 -4.41
C ASP A 230 -7.36 -16.52 -3.80
N SER A 231 -7.27 -16.79 -2.40
CA SER A 231 -6.00 -16.44 -1.87
C SER A 231 -5.46 -16.99 -0.56
N GLY A 232 -5.53 -18.21 -0.27
CA GLY A 232 -4.58 -18.77 0.72
C GLY A 232 -3.14 -18.37 0.39
N THR A 233 -2.78 -18.38 -0.91
CA THR A 233 -1.44 -18.05 -1.40
C THR A 233 -1.05 -16.57 -1.22
N ILE A 234 -2.00 -15.60 -1.36
CA ILE A 234 -1.67 -14.18 -1.11
C ILE A 234 -1.26 -14.00 0.34
N GLU A 235 -1.99 -14.63 1.27
CA GLU A 235 -1.66 -14.62 2.69
C GLU A 235 -0.29 -15.24 2.94
N ASP A 236 -0.03 -16.42 2.38
CA ASP A 236 1.19 -17.17 2.64
C ASP A 236 2.44 -16.46 2.13
N VAL A 237 2.38 -15.93 0.91
CA VAL A 237 3.52 -15.37 0.18
C VAL A 237 3.82 -13.92 0.55
N SER A 238 2.81 -13.13 0.98
CA SER A 238 3.03 -11.74 1.40
C SER A 238 3.80 -11.66 2.72
N ASP A 239 4.76 -10.76 2.82
CA ASP A 239 5.48 -10.47 4.07
C ASP A 239 4.61 -9.61 5.01
N MET A 240 3.74 -8.81 4.42
CA MET A 240 2.78 -7.98 5.15
C MET A 240 1.43 -7.97 4.45
N VAL A 241 0.35 -8.04 5.24
CA VAL A 241 -1.03 -7.90 4.76
C VAL A 241 -1.73 -6.82 5.57
N MET A 242 -2.19 -5.79 4.88
CA MET A 242 -2.95 -4.68 5.44
C MET A 242 -4.34 -4.63 4.82
N PHE A 243 -5.36 -4.43 5.64
CA PHE A 243 -6.72 -4.16 5.17
C PHE A 243 -7.07 -2.70 5.41
N ILE A 244 -7.55 -2.06 4.35
CA ILE A 244 -8.18 -0.74 4.47
C ILE A 244 -9.66 -0.92 4.76
N HIS A 245 -10.13 -0.28 5.81
CA HIS A 245 -11.50 -0.32 6.29
C HIS A 245 -12.02 1.08 6.57
N ARG A 246 -13.26 1.35 6.18
CA ARG A 246 -13.98 2.60 6.44
C ARG A 246 -15.25 2.28 7.19
N PRO A 247 -15.33 2.56 8.50
CA PRO A 247 -16.56 2.32 9.27
C PRO A 247 -17.78 3.03 8.67
N GLU A 248 -17.61 4.28 8.22
CA GLU A 248 -18.66 5.07 7.56
C GLU A 248 -19.24 4.41 6.29
N TYR A 249 -18.41 3.69 5.51
CA TYR A 249 -18.88 2.91 4.34
C TYR A 249 -19.93 1.86 4.71
N TYR A 250 -19.89 1.40 5.98
CA TYR A 250 -20.84 0.45 6.56
C TYR A 250 -21.88 1.14 7.44
N GLN A 251 -22.01 2.47 7.38
CA GLN A 251 -22.93 3.29 8.18
C GLN A 251 -22.63 3.22 9.69
N VAL A 252 -21.40 2.92 10.07
CA VAL A 252 -20.94 2.96 11.46
C VAL A 252 -20.25 4.30 11.69
N TYR A 253 -20.89 5.17 12.47
CA TYR A 253 -20.45 6.55 12.69
C TYR A 253 -19.83 6.79 14.07
N GLN A 254 -19.94 5.82 14.96
CA GLN A 254 -19.35 5.87 16.30
C GLN A 254 -18.78 4.51 16.67
N ASP A 255 -17.67 4.52 17.41
CA ASP A 255 -17.11 3.31 18.00
C ASP A 255 -17.81 2.98 19.35
N GLU A 256 -17.41 1.88 19.99
CA GLU A 256 -17.93 1.39 21.26
C GLU A 256 -17.73 2.37 22.43
N TYR A 257 -16.82 3.33 22.27
CA TYR A 257 -16.52 4.39 23.24
C TYR A 257 -17.23 5.71 22.92
N GLY A 258 -18.03 5.76 21.84
CA GLY A 258 -18.73 6.97 21.41
C GLY A 258 -17.88 7.96 20.59
N ASN A 259 -16.68 7.59 20.17
CA ASN A 259 -15.86 8.43 19.31
C ASN A 259 -16.42 8.49 17.89
N ASP A 260 -16.40 9.67 17.27
CA ASP A 260 -16.84 9.86 15.90
C ASP A 260 -15.89 9.17 14.91
N LEU A 261 -16.45 8.35 14.03
CA LEU A 261 -15.73 7.60 13.00
C LEU A 261 -15.91 8.17 11.59
N ARG A 262 -16.58 9.30 11.45
CA ARG A 262 -16.69 9.99 10.14
C ARG A 262 -15.31 10.49 9.70
N ASP A 263 -15.03 10.35 8.42
CA ASP A 263 -13.73 10.66 7.82
C ASP A 263 -12.55 9.84 8.42
N ILE A 264 -12.83 8.76 9.13
CA ILE A 264 -11.80 7.85 9.64
C ILE A 264 -11.67 6.64 8.73
N THR A 265 -10.44 6.37 8.35
CA THR A 265 -10.03 5.10 7.72
C THR A 265 -9.16 4.34 8.69
N GLU A 266 -9.45 3.07 8.87
CA GLU A 266 -8.67 2.16 9.69
C GLU A 266 -7.83 1.26 8.78
N LEU A 267 -6.53 1.12 9.11
CA LEU A 267 -5.66 0.12 8.52
C LEU A 267 -5.43 -1.00 9.54
N TYR A 268 -5.88 -2.19 9.21
CA TYR A 268 -5.64 -3.40 10.00
C TYR A 268 -4.42 -4.12 9.43
N ILE A 269 -3.36 -4.22 10.22
CA ILE A 269 -2.15 -4.96 9.87
C ILE A 269 -2.32 -6.38 10.42
N GLU A 270 -2.84 -7.29 9.58
CA GLU A 270 -3.19 -8.64 9.98
C GLU A 270 -2.05 -9.65 9.84
N LYS A 271 -1.08 -9.36 8.97
CA LYS A 271 0.18 -10.09 8.87
C LYS A 271 1.34 -9.10 8.80
N ASN A 272 2.36 -9.32 9.62
CA ASN A 272 3.59 -8.55 9.63
C ASN A 272 4.74 -9.46 10.08
N LEU A 273 5.63 -9.84 9.16
CA LEU A 273 6.77 -10.72 9.49
C LEU A 273 7.83 -10.04 10.37
N THR A 274 7.87 -8.71 10.39
CA THR A 274 8.86 -7.94 11.15
C THR A 274 8.32 -7.36 12.45
N GLY A 275 7.04 -7.61 12.77
CA GLY A 275 6.42 -7.00 13.94
C GLY A 275 5.07 -7.61 14.32
N HIS A 276 4.33 -6.90 15.15
CA HIS A 276 3.04 -7.34 15.65
C HIS A 276 1.88 -6.92 14.72
N ARG A 277 0.76 -7.65 14.80
CA ARG A 277 -0.51 -7.19 14.26
C ARG A 277 -0.92 -5.91 14.96
N ASN A 278 -1.53 -5.00 14.23
CA ASN A 278 -1.92 -3.71 14.78
C ASN A 278 -3.07 -3.09 13.99
N ARG A 279 -3.68 -2.07 14.55
CA ARG A 279 -4.68 -1.23 13.88
C ARG A 279 -4.27 0.23 14.06
N ILE A 280 -4.24 0.97 12.97
CA ILE A 280 -4.01 2.42 12.98
C ILE A 280 -5.23 3.14 12.40
N ARG A 281 -5.51 4.34 12.90
CA ARG A 281 -6.56 5.22 12.38
C ARG A 281 -5.93 6.36 11.61
N LEU A 282 -6.47 6.63 10.44
CA LEU A 282 -6.07 7.73 9.57
C LEU A 282 -7.25 8.66 9.40
N LYS A 283 -7.01 9.97 9.42
CA LYS A 283 -7.98 10.95 8.97
C LYS A 283 -7.98 10.97 7.45
N SER A 284 -9.15 10.80 6.87
CA SER A 284 -9.33 10.73 5.43
C SER A 284 -10.03 11.99 4.94
N ASN A 285 -9.51 12.57 3.87
CA ASN A 285 -10.25 13.55 3.09
C ASN A 285 -10.58 12.92 1.73
N TYR A 286 -11.86 12.52 1.57
CA TYR A 286 -12.29 11.78 0.39
C TYR A 286 -12.40 12.63 -0.86
N ASP A 287 -12.62 13.94 -0.73
CA ASP A 287 -12.72 14.87 -1.85
C ASP A 287 -11.38 14.98 -2.59
N ILE A 288 -10.29 14.99 -1.84
CA ILE A 288 -8.92 15.02 -2.37
C ILE A 288 -8.21 13.67 -2.29
N ALA A 289 -8.91 12.62 -1.87
CA ALA A 289 -8.40 11.24 -1.75
C ALA A 289 -7.09 11.13 -0.95
N SER A 290 -6.93 11.92 0.12
CA SER A 290 -5.73 11.94 0.97
C SER A 290 -5.97 11.29 2.33
N PHE A 291 -4.86 10.80 2.92
CA PHE A 291 -4.83 10.20 4.24
C PHE A 291 -3.74 10.85 5.09
N GLU A 292 -4.10 11.24 6.31
CA GLU A 292 -3.20 11.86 7.27
C GLU A 292 -3.24 11.10 8.60
N SER A 293 -2.13 11.11 9.33
CA SER A 293 -2.08 10.58 10.68
C SER A 293 -3.07 11.32 11.59
N VAL A 294 -3.86 10.60 12.37
CA VAL A 294 -4.67 11.21 13.42
C VAL A 294 -3.71 11.66 14.51
N GLN A 295 -3.55 12.98 14.72
CA GLN A 295 -2.80 13.48 15.85
C GLN A 295 -3.48 12.98 17.14
N THR A 296 -2.77 12.15 17.88
CA THR A 296 -3.24 11.58 19.15
C THR A 296 -3.30 12.67 20.21
N GLN A 297 -4.36 13.49 20.19
CA GLN A 297 -4.80 14.14 21.40
C GLN A 297 -5.65 13.11 22.17
N ASN A 298 -5.01 12.42 23.12
CA ASN A 298 -5.64 11.62 24.18
C ASN A 298 -6.74 10.60 23.74
N LEU A 299 -6.36 9.62 22.92
CA LEU A 299 -7.09 8.36 22.90
C LEU A 299 -6.28 7.36 23.73
N SER A 300 -6.67 7.17 24.97
CA SER A 300 -6.16 6.09 25.81
C SER A 300 -6.58 4.76 25.18
N PHE A 301 -5.70 4.18 24.40
CA PHE A 301 -5.82 2.79 24.02
C PHE A 301 -5.47 1.96 25.23
N ASP A 302 -6.46 1.32 25.82
CA ASP A 302 -6.23 0.27 26.78
C ASP A 302 -5.47 -0.84 26.03
N SER A 303 -4.21 -1.03 26.41
CA SER A 303 -3.39 -2.15 25.98
C SER A 303 -3.96 -3.42 26.60
N GLY A 304 -5.09 -3.87 26.04
CA GLY A 304 -5.73 -5.12 26.39
C GLY A 304 -4.75 -6.26 26.24
N GLN A 305 -4.20 -6.65 27.39
CA GLN A 305 -3.57 -7.91 27.73
C GLN A 305 -2.86 -8.64 26.58
N ALA A 306 -1.58 -8.32 26.41
CA ALA A 306 -0.64 -9.28 25.87
C ALA A 306 -0.64 -10.50 26.82
N SER A 307 -1.24 -11.59 26.36
CA SER A 307 -1.10 -12.88 27.01
C SER A 307 0.37 -13.29 26.97
N PRO A 308 1.03 -13.48 28.10
CA PRO A 308 2.39 -14.00 28.10
C PRO A 308 2.27 -15.50 27.95
N PHE A 309 2.53 -16.04 26.74
CA PHE A 309 2.98 -17.43 26.57
C PHE A 309 2.97 -17.82 25.09
N GLY A 310 4.13 -18.26 24.63
CA GLY A 310 4.29 -18.99 23.40
C GLY A 310 5.70 -18.91 22.83
N ILE A 311 6.70 -19.30 23.63
CA ILE A 311 7.97 -19.80 23.09
C ILE A 311 7.70 -21.21 22.58
N PHE A 312 7.78 -21.41 21.29
CA PHE A 312 8.39 -22.57 20.63
C PHE A 312 8.53 -22.24 19.15
#